data_0d7b93524f40188a62d9c726a07a71f3
#
_entry.id   0d7b93524f40188a62d9c726a07a71f3
#
_cell.length_a   1.000
_cell.length_b   1.000
_cell.length_c   1.000
_cell.angle_alpha   90.00
_cell.angle_beta   90.00
_cell.angle_gamma   90.00
#
_symmetry.space_group_name_H-M   'P 1'
#
loop_
_entity.id
_entity.type
_entity.pdbx_description
1 polymer ?
#
loop_
_entity_poly.entity_id
_entity_poly.type
_entity_poly.pdbx_seq_one_letter_code
_entity_poly.pdbx_strand_id
1 'polypeptide(L)'
;MPHYLDTATWARREVFEFFRGFDKPYFNICTSIDVTRLVELLRERGGVSVSMAYHYFALRAANEIVPFRYRLRGGKVFVHDVIHGGTTVLLPNEAFTLAYFDYVEDFATFVGGAGRAIEEARTGDGAFRPRNDDDGRIHFTVLPWISFTSFSHARNWGNEDSIPKIAFGKFARENQQILLPFSVEVHHALMDGLTVGRYLSRLEEMLLEPEVYW
;
A
#
# COMPACT_ATOMS: atom_id res chain seq x y z
N MET A 1 12.51 -13.58 -10.95
CA MET A 1 11.34 -14.40 -11.38
C MET A 1 10.54 -14.81 -10.16
N PRO A 2 9.20 -14.76 -10.21
CA PRO A 2 8.36 -15.16 -9.07
C PRO A 2 8.65 -16.63 -8.70
N HIS A 3 8.71 -16.91 -7.40
CA HIS A 3 9.09 -18.24 -6.92
C HIS A 3 8.54 -18.50 -5.52
N TYR A 4 8.54 -19.75 -5.10
CA TYR A 4 8.28 -20.12 -3.72
C TYR A 4 9.58 -20.05 -2.90
N LEU A 5 9.48 -19.41 -1.72
CA LEU A 5 10.59 -19.35 -0.78
C LEU A 5 10.85 -20.74 -0.18
N ASP A 6 12.11 -21.13 -0.10
CA ASP A 6 12.50 -22.29 0.70
C ASP A 6 12.45 -21.90 2.19
N THR A 7 11.34 -22.26 2.83
CA THR A 7 11.14 -21.99 4.25
C THR A 7 12.00 -22.86 5.17
N ALA A 8 12.59 -23.95 4.67
CA ALA A 8 13.44 -24.83 5.49
C ALA A 8 14.76 -24.13 5.89
N THR A 9 15.28 -23.29 5.01
CA THR A 9 16.51 -22.51 5.21
C THR A 9 16.27 -21.06 5.60
N TRP A 10 14.98 -20.65 5.68
CA TRP A 10 14.63 -19.27 5.94
C TRP A 10 14.88 -18.88 7.40
N ALA A 11 15.63 -17.81 7.62
CA ALA A 11 15.98 -17.33 8.96
C ALA A 11 14.76 -17.01 9.85
N ARG A 12 13.58 -16.74 9.25
CA ARG A 12 12.33 -16.47 9.98
C ARG A 12 11.41 -17.70 10.12
N ARG A 13 11.91 -18.90 9.82
CA ARG A 13 11.10 -20.14 9.83
C ARG A 13 10.30 -20.32 11.13
N GLU A 14 10.93 -20.18 12.28
CA GLU A 14 10.26 -20.39 13.57
C GLU A 14 9.16 -19.36 13.82
N VAL A 15 9.42 -18.09 13.51
CA VAL A 15 8.44 -17.00 13.60
C VAL A 15 7.29 -17.23 12.63
N PHE A 16 7.60 -17.66 11.41
CA PHE A 16 6.61 -18.00 10.39
C PHE A 16 5.69 -19.12 10.87
N GLU A 17 6.26 -20.25 11.33
CA GLU A 17 5.48 -21.41 11.80
C GLU A 17 4.63 -21.05 13.04
N PHE A 18 5.12 -20.18 13.90
CA PHE A 18 4.37 -19.74 15.07
C PHE A 18 3.16 -18.89 14.70
N PHE A 19 3.34 -17.82 13.91
CA PHE A 19 2.26 -16.88 13.62
C PHE A 19 1.28 -17.35 12.55
N ARG A 20 1.68 -18.24 11.65
CA ARG A 20 0.76 -18.76 10.62
C ARG A 20 -0.43 -19.53 11.20
N GLY A 21 -0.30 -20.05 12.42
CA GLY A 21 -1.34 -20.77 13.14
C GLY A 21 -2.33 -19.90 13.91
N PHE A 22 -2.15 -18.58 13.91
CA PHE A 22 -3.04 -17.68 14.63
C PHE A 22 -4.33 -17.41 13.84
N ASP A 23 -5.47 -17.30 14.55
CA ASP A 23 -6.75 -16.94 13.94
C ASP A 23 -6.70 -15.53 13.34
N LYS A 24 -5.94 -14.62 13.94
CA LYS A 24 -5.79 -13.22 13.52
C LYS A 24 -4.31 -12.81 13.45
N PRO A 25 -3.55 -13.35 12.50
CA PRO A 25 -2.10 -13.13 12.42
C PRO A 25 -1.74 -11.79 11.79
N TYR A 26 -2.49 -10.74 12.04
CA TYR A 26 -2.25 -9.42 11.48
C TYR A 26 -1.92 -8.43 12.58
N PHE A 27 -1.03 -7.50 12.26
CA PHE A 27 -0.83 -6.32 13.07
C PHE A 27 -0.86 -5.07 12.18
N ASN A 28 -1.21 -3.96 12.80
CA ASN A 28 -1.32 -2.67 12.15
C ASN A 28 -0.47 -1.64 12.89
N ILE A 29 0.22 -0.80 12.12
CA ILE A 29 0.94 0.37 12.64
C ILE A 29 0.31 1.60 12.01
N CYS A 30 -0.12 2.55 12.87
CA CYS A 30 -0.56 3.86 12.48
C CYS A 30 0.50 4.89 12.86
N THR A 31 0.81 5.79 11.95
CA THR A 31 1.75 6.90 12.14
C THR A 31 1.33 8.10 11.31
N SER A 32 2.03 9.22 11.46
CA SER A 32 1.92 10.37 10.56
C SER A 32 3.22 10.52 9.79
N ILE A 33 3.10 10.73 8.48
CA ILE A 33 4.24 10.90 7.56
C ILE A 33 4.30 12.36 7.14
N ASP A 34 5.49 12.96 7.17
CA ASP A 34 5.69 14.30 6.64
C ASP A 34 5.71 14.26 5.10
N VAL A 35 4.75 14.95 4.51
CA VAL A 35 4.60 15.08 3.04
C VAL A 35 4.76 16.52 2.58
N THR A 36 5.36 17.39 3.41
CA THR A 36 5.50 18.82 3.13
C THR A 36 6.20 19.04 1.80
N ARG A 37 7.39 18.47 1.63
CA ARG A 37 8.19 18.65 0.41
C ARG A 37 7.48 18.12 -0.83
N LEU A 38 6.82 16.95 -0.71
CA LEU A 38 6.02 16.40 -1.81
C LEU A 38 4.90 17.36 -2.23
N VAL A 39 4.15 17.90 -1.26
CA VAL A 39 3.04 18.84 -1.55
C VAL A 39 3.54 20.12 -2.18
N GLU A 40 4.68 20.66 -1.73
CA GLU A 40 5.32 21.84 -2.31
C GLU A 40 5.73 21.59 -3.75
N LEU A 41 6.45 20.50 -4.02
CA LEU A 41 6.87 20.12 -5.36
C LEU A 41 5.70 19.95 -6.33
N LEU A 42 4.62 19.31 -5.86
CA LEU A 42 3.41 19.12 -6.67
C LEU A 42 2.71 20.45 -7.00
N ARG A 43 2.75 21.42 -6.09
CA ARG A 43 2.21 22.79 -6.35
C ARG A 43 3.07 23.55 -7.35
N GLU A 44 4.40 23.41 -7.24
CA GLU A 44 5.35 24.07 -8.16
C GLU A 44 5.20 23.53 -9.59
N ARG A 45 5.08 22.21 -9.75
CA ARG A 45 5.04 21.56 -11.06
C ARG A 45 3.62 21.44 -11.65
N GLY A 46 2.61 21.30 -10.80
CA GLY A 46 1.21 21.09 -11.24
C GLY A 46 0.97 19.74 -11.89
N GLY A 47 -0.28 19.52 -12.31
CA GLY A 47 -0.67 18.39 -13.17
C GLY A 47 -0.84 17.02 -12.48
N VAL A 48 -0.37 16.84 -11.25
CA VAL A 48 -0.48 15.57 -10.52
C VAL A 48 -1.14 15.78 -9.16
N SER A 49 -2.11 14.93 -8.84
CA SER A 49 -2.72 14.97 -7.51
C SER A 49 -1.79 14.39 -6.45
N VAL A 50 -1.86 14.95 -5.23
CA VAL A 50 -1.09 14.45 -4.09
C VAL A 50 -1.40 12.97 -3.82
N SER A 51 -2.67 12.58 -4.00
CA SER A 51 -3.09 11.18 -3.85
C SER A 51 -2.35 10.26 -4.80
N MET A 52 -2.21 10.63 -6.06
CA MET A 52 -1.50 9.83 -7.05
C MET A 52 -0.02 9.67 -6.69
N ALA A 53 0.60 10.76 -6.24
CA ALA A 53 2.01 10.74 -5.87
C ALA A 53 2.28 9.84 -4.66
N TYR A 54 1.49 9.93 -3.59
CA TYR A 54 1.75 9.06 -2.42
C TYR A 54 1.45 7.58 -2.70
N HIS A 55 0.54 7.22 -3.62
CA HIS A 55 0.38 5.84 -4.07
C HIS A 55 1.65 5.33 -4.77
N TYR A 56 2.26 6.17 -5.63
CA TYR A 56 3.53 5.83 -6.29
C TYR A 56 4.62 5.56 -5.27
N PHE A 57 4.88 6.49 -4.35
CA PHE A 57 5.95 6.34 -3.38
C PHE A 57 5.73 5.16 -2.43
N ALA A 58 4.49 4.93 -1.99
CA ALA A 58 4.15 3.78 -1.17
C ALA A 58 4.38 2.44 -1.90
N LEU A 59 4.03 2.35 -3.19
CA LEU A 59 4.30 1.17 -4.01
C LEU A 59 5.79 0.99 -4.29
N ARG A 60 6.52 2.08 -4.59
CA ARG A 60 7.96 2.04 -4.81
C ARG A 60 8.68 1.51 -3.58
N ALA A 61 8.43 2.08 -2.42
CA ALA A 61 9.00 1.60 -1.16
C ALA A 61 8.68 0.12 -0.90
N ALA A 62 7.43 -0.31 -1.15
CA ALA A 62 7.03 -1.69 -0.97
C ALA A 62 7.74 -2.66 -1.95
N ASN A 63 7.98 -2.24 -3.18
CA ASN A 63 8.71 -3.05 -4.15
C ASN A 63 10.20 -3.20 -3.81
N GLU A 64 10.78 -2.23 -3.11
CA GLU A 64 12.17 -2.27 -2.64
C GLU A 64 12.35 -3.13 -1.37
N ILE A 65 11.30 -3.30 -0.55
CA ILE A 65 11.32 -4.09 0.69
C ILE A 65 10.75 -5.49 0.42
N VAL A 66 11.63 -6.45 0.21
CA VAL A 66 11.29 -7.82 -0.27
C VAL A 66 10.10 -8.47 0.45
N PRO A 67 9.95 -8.43 1.80
CA PRO A 67 8.82 -9.04 2.47
C PRO A 67 7.44 -8.49 2.08
N PHE A 68 7.33 -7.24 1.58
CA PHE A 68 6.07 -6.72 1.03
C PHE A 68 5.60 -7.45 -0.22
N ARG A 69 6.49 -8.19 -0.88
CA ARG A 69 6.20 -9.03 -2.05
C ARG A 69 5.86 -10.48 -1.70
N TYR A 70 5.86 -10.83 -0.39
CA TYR A 70 5.49 -12.16 0.07
C TYR A 70 3.98 -12.36 0.12
N ARG A 71 3.53 -13.56 -0.27
CA ARG A 71 2.12 -14.00 -0.11
C ARG A 71 2.07 -15.42 0.41
N LEU A 72 1.01 -15.73 1.15
CA LEU A 72 0.69 -17.11 1.53
C LEU A 72 -0.12 -17.75 0.41
N ARG A 73 0.28 -18.93 -0.01
CA ARG A 73 -0.44 -19.75 -0.99
C ARG A 73 -0.29 -21.23 -0.62
N GLY A 74 -1.37 -21.85 -0.17
CA GLY A 74 -1.36 -23.26 0.24
C GLY A 74 -0.33 -23.54 1.35
N GLY A 75 -0.24 -22.67 2.35
CA GLY A 75 0.70 -22.79 3.45
C GLY A 75 2.17 -22.51 3.12
N LYS A 76 2.48 -22.09 1.89
CA LYS A 76 3.83 -21.75 1.43
C LYS A 76 3.97 -20.24 1.20
N VAL A 77 5.19 -19.74 1.27
CA VAL A 77 5.50 -18.33 0.98
C VAL A 77 5.84 -18.19 -0.51
N PHE A 78 4.99 -17.48 -1.23
CA PHE A 78 5.23 -17.09 -2.62
C PHE A 78 5.83 -15.69 -2.67
N VAL A 79 6.81 -15.47 -3.53
CA VAL A 79 7.52 -14.18 -3.70
C VAL A 79 7.20 -13.63 -5.08
N HIS A 80 6.52 -12.48 -5.13
CA HIS A 80 6.30 -11.76 -6.38
C HIS A 80 7.55 -11.01 -6.81
N ASP A 81 7.77 -10.84 -8.11
CA ASP A 81 8.82 -9.97 -8.64
C ASP A 81 8.47 -8.50 -8.44
N VAL A 82 7.22 -8.16 -8.71
CA VAL A 82 6.67 -6.79 -8.61
C VAL A 82 5.30 -6.85 -7.95
N ILE A 83 5.02 -5.86 -7.12
CA ILE A 83 3.71 -5.65 -6.49
C ILE A 83 3.06 -4.42 -7.11
N HIS A 84 1.80 -4.54 -7.45
CA HIS A 84 0.93 -3.53 -8.02
C HIS A 84 -0.01 -2.90 -6.98
N GLY A 85 -0.89 -2.00 -7.39
CA GLY A 85 -1.83 -1.32 -6.49
C GLY A 85 -3.29 -1.60 -6.83
N GLY A 86 -4.14 -1.50 -5.82
CA GLY A 86 -5.58 -1.39 -5.96
C GLY A 86 -6.11 -0.40 -4.92
N THR A 87 -7.02 0.48 -5.31
CA THR A 87 -7.57 1.51 -4.41
C THR A 87 -9.09 1.60 -4.51
N THR A 88 -9.71 2.07 -3.43
CA THR A 88 -11.12 2.42 -3.43
C THR A 88 -11.35 3.73 -4.18
N VAL A 89 -12.41 3.80 -4.97
CA VAL A 89 -12.84 4.99 -5.71
C VAL A 89 -14.28 5.33 -5.33
N LEU A 90 -14.47 6.52 -4.76
CA LEU A 90 -15.80 7.02 -4.42
C LEU A 90 -16.58 7.37 -5.69
N LEU A 91 -17.84 6.92 -5.75
CA LEU A 91 -18.77 7.20 -6.82
C LEU A 91 -19.70 8.37 -6.49
N PRO A 92 -20.33 9.02 -7.50
CA PRO A 92 -21.25 10.14 -7.26
C PRO A 92 -22.47 9.80 -6.39
N ASN A 93 -22.86 8.52 -6.32
CA ASN A 93 -23.96 8.02 -5.49
C ASN A 93 -23.53 7.64 -4.06
N GLU A 94 -22.34 8.09 -3.61
CA GLU A 94 -21.75 7.80 -2.30
C GLU A 94 -21.37 6.33 -2.06
N ALA A 95 -21.58 5.45 -3.05
CA ALA A 95 -21.00 4.11 -3.04
C ALA A 95 -19.51 4.19 -3.43
N PHE A 96 -18.81 3.07 -3.36
CA PHE A 96 -17.44 2.98 -3.87
C PHE A 96 -17.26 1.76 -4.77
N THR A 97 -16.29 1.87 -5.66
CA THR A 97 -15.78 0.77 -6.47
C THR A 97 -14.28 0.62 -6.29
N LEU A 98 -13.65 -0.25 -7.05
CA LEU A 98 -12.23 -0.53 -6.99
C LEU A 98 -11.56 -0.18 -8.32
N ALA A 99 -10.42 0.51 -8.24
CA ALA A 99 -9.49 0.70 -9.35
C ALA A 99 -8.23 -0.12 -9.11
N TYR A 100 -7.70 -0.73 -10.17
CA TYR A 100 -6.47 -1.51 -10.14
C TYR A 100 -5.50 -0.93 -11.16
N PHE A 101 -4.25 -0.73 -10.73
CA PHE A 101 -3.21 -0.12 -11.55
C PHE A 101 -1.86 -0.81 -11.33
N ASP A 102 -1.07 -0.84 -12.37
CA ASP A 102 0.23 -1.47 -12.33
C ASP A 102 1.29 -0.49 -11.82
N TYR A 103 2.22 -1.01 -11.01
CA TYR A 103 3.42 -0.28 -10.66
C TYR A 103 4.41 -0.34 -11.83
N VAL A 104 4.93 0.81 -12.18
CA VAL A 104 6.08 1.00 -13.06
C VAL A 104 7.03 2.00 -12.42
N GLU A 105 8.33 1.89 -12.67
CA GLU A 105 9.34 2.70 -11.99
C GLU A 105 9.32 4.17 -12.44
N ASP A 106 8.96 4.43 -13.69
CA ASP A 106 8.82 5.78 -14.23
C ASP A 106 7.57 6.46 -13.67
N PHE A 107 7.78 7.57 -12.96
CA PHE A 107 6.72 8.30 -12.26
C PHE A 107 5.60 8.79 -13.20
N ALA A 108 5.98 9.38 -14.33
CA ALA A 108 5.00 9.94 -15.27
C ALA A 108 4.13 8.85 -15.92
N THR A 109 4.74 7.71 -16.28
CA THR A 109 4.04 6.54 -16.80
C THR A 109 3.10 5.96 -15.75
N PHE A 110 3.55 5.83 -14.49
CA PHE A 110 2.70 5.38 -13.39
C PHE A 110 1.49 6.29 -13.19
N VAL A 111 1.71 7.59 -13.08
CA VAL A 111 0.64 8.58 -12.88
C VAL A 111 -0.39 8.53 -14.00
N GLY A 112 0.08 8.45 -15.26
CA GLY A 112 -0.80 8.31 -16.42
C GLY A 112 -1.63 7.02 -16.40
N GLY A 113 -1.02 5.89 -16.06
CA GLY A 113 -1.69 4.58 -15.98
C GLY A 113 -2.71 4.50 -14.84
N ALA A 114 -2.28 4.85 -13.63
CA ALA A 114 -3.14 4.82 -12.45
C ALA A 114 -4.27 5.85 -12.54
N GLY A 115 -4.00 7.04 -13.09
CA GLY A 115 -5.01 8.07 -13.33
C GLY A 115 -6.12 7.59 -14.25
N ARG A 116 -5.77 6.94 -15.37
CA ARG A 116 -6.76 6.33 -16.28
C ARG A 116 -7.59 5.26 -15.58
N ALA A 117 -6.94 4.34 -14.85
CA ALA A 117 -7.65 3.27 -14.15
C ALA A 117 -8.65 3.80 -13.11
N ILE A 118 -8.29 4.84 -12.36
CA ILE A 118 -9.18 5.49 -11.39
C ILE A 118 -10.34 6.20 -12.10
N GLU A 119 -10.09 6.90 -13.20
CA GLU A 119 -11.12 7.59 -13.93
C GLU A 119 -12.10 6.62 -14.62
N GLU A 120 -11.59 5.54 -15.21
CA GLU A 120 -12.42 4.45 -15.75
C GLU A 120 -13.31 3.81 -14.68
N ALA A 121 -12.76 3.59 -13.47
CA ALA A 121 -13.54 3.09 -12.34
C ALA A 121 -14.62 4.07 -11.89
N ARG A 122 -14.34 5.38 -11.94
CA ARG A 122 -15.27 6.44 -11.53
C ARG A 122 -16.40 6.64 -12.52
N THR A 123 -16.10 6.59 -13.83
CA THR A 123 -17.03 6.91 -14.93
C THR A 123 -17.69 5.68 -15.55
N GLY A 124 -17.24 4.48 -15.18
CA GLY A 124 -17.79 3.22 -15.66
C GLY A 124 -19.20 2.91 -15.12
N ASP A 125 -19.58 1.65 -15.19
CA ASP A 125 -20.90 1.18 -14.75
C ASP A 125 -21.12 1.17 -13.23
N GLY A 126 -20.09 1.57 -12.45
CA GLY A 126 -20.11 1.60 -10.99
C GLY A 126 -20.15 0.22 -10.33
N ALA A 127 -20.02 -0.87 -11.08
CA ALA A 127 -20.07 -2.21 -10.52
C ALA A 127 -18.86 -2.50 -9.63
N PHE A 128 -19.12 -3.07 -8.47
CA PHE A 128 -18.07 -3.52 -7.55
C PHE A 128 -17.49 -4.87 -8.05
N ARG A 129 -16.24 -4.84 -8.54
CA ARG A 129 -15.56 -6.00 -9.13
C ARG A 129 -14.24 -6.29 -8.41
N PRO A 130 -14.27 -6.98 -7.27
CA PRO A 130 -13.05 -7.37 -6.57
C PRO A 130 -12.27 -8.43 -7.39
N ARG A 131 -10.95 -8.28 -7.45
CA ARG A 131 -10.03 -9.29 -8.02
C ARG A 131 -9.48 -10.16 -6.89
N ASN A 132 -10.29 -11.08 -6.40
CA ASN A 132 -9.96 -11.91 -5.24
C ASN A 132 -8.84 -12.93 -5.51
N ASP A 133 -8.55 -13.24 -6.76
CA ASP A 133 -7.51 -14.15 -7.24
C ASP A 133 -6.17 -13.45 -7.51
N ASP A 134 -6.13 -12.12 -7.47
CA ASP A 134 -4.93 -11.31 -7.73
C ASP A 134 -4.31 -10.82 -6.41
N ASP A 135 -3.46 -11.65 -5.82
CA ASP A 135 -2.73 -11.33 -4.60
C ASP A 135 -1.44 -10.52 -4.83
N GLY A 136 -1.05 -10.27 -6.09
CA GLY A 136 0.12 -9.48 -6.47
C GLY A 136 -0.05 -7.96 -6.26
N ARG A 137 -0.90 -7.54 -5.32
CA ARG A 137 -1.25 -6.13 -5.10
C ARG A 137 -1.13 -5.72 -3.64
N ILE A 138 -1.07 -4.41 -3.41
CA ILE A 138 -1.36 -3.77 -2.13
C ILE A 138 -2.74 -3.14 -2.25
N HIS A 139 -3.57 -3.30 -1.22
CA HIS A 139 -4.86 -2.64 -1.16
C HIS A 139 -4.74 -1.30 -0.44
N PHE A 140 -5.07 -0.24 -1.16
CA PHE A 140 -5.08 1.11 -0.64
C PHE A 140 -6.49 1.58 -0.30
N THR A 141 -6.61 2.31 0.80
CA THR A 141 -7.81 3.01 1.22
C THR A 141 -7.48 4.48 1.43
N VAL A 142 -8.28 5.38 0.88
CA VAL A 142 -8.10 6.83 1.06
C VAL A 142 -9.31 7.38 1.82
N LEU A 143 -9.05 8.02 2.98
CA LEU A 143 -10.06 8.61 3.86
C LEU A 143 -9.82 10.13 3.94
N PRO A 144 -10.14 10.90 2.89
CA PRO A 144 -9.78 12.32 2.82
C PRO A 144 -10.58 13.21 3.79
N TRP A 145 -11.55 12.64 4.47
CA TRP A 145 -12.42 13.32 5.44
C TRP A 145 -11.92 13.23 6.88
N ILE A 146 -11.07 12.24 7.20
CA ILE A 146 -10.72 11.86 8.57
C ILE A 146 -9.20 11.86 8.75
N SER A 147 -8.72 12.63 9.74
CA SER A 147 -7.37 12.51 10.26
C SER A 147 -7.41 11.48 11.39
N PHE A 148 -7.13 10.21 11.07
CA PHE A 148 -7.21 9.11 12.01
C PHE A 148 -5.89 8.92 12.78
N THR A 149 -5.98 8.40 14.01
CA THR A 149 -4.84 7.96 14.83
C THR A 149 -4.80 6.45 14.99
N SER A 150 -5.89 5.78 14.61
CA SER A 150 -6.03 4.32 14.61
C SER A 150 -6.94 3.91 13.45
N PHE A 151 -6.61 2.79 12.82
CA PHE A 151 -7.37 2.25 11.70
C PHE A 151 -7.19 0.73 11.64
N SER A 152 -8.18 0.00 11.18
CA SER A 152 -8.07 -1.42 10.87
C SER A 152 -8.93 -1.77 9.66
N HIS A 153 -8.46 -2.70 8.84
CA HIS A 153 -9.17 -3.14 7.66
C HIS A 153 -10.06 -4.35 7.93
N ALA A 154 -11.11 -4.50 7.12
CA ALA A 154 -11.81 -5.75 7.02
C ALA A 154 -10.88 -6.83 6.44
N ARG A 155 -10.93 -8.04 7.02
CA ARG A 155 -10.16 -9.21 6.61
C ARG A 155 -11.07 -10.42 6.42
N ASN A 156 -10.73 -11.26 5.46
CA ASN A 156 -11.38 -12.54 5.29
C ASN A 156 -10.64 -13.59 6.12
N TRP A 157 -11.18 -13.89 7.30
CA TRP A 157 -10.53 -14.78 8.28
C TRP A 157 -10.44 -16.24 7.88
N GLY A 158 -11.15 -16.68 6.89
CA GLY A 158 -11.12 -18.07 6.42
C GLY A 158 -10.07 -18.34 5.34
N ASN A 159 -9.40 -17.32 4.85
CA ASN A 159 -8.45 -17.39 3.75
C ASN A 159 -7.04 -16.96 4.17
N GLU A 160 -6.04 -17.40 3.42
CA GLU A 160 -4.65 -16.95 3.56
C GLU A 160 -4.47 -15.48 3.06
N ASP A 161 -5.36 -14.55 3.50
CA ASP A 161 -5.28 -13.13 3.12
C ASP A 161 -4.01 -12.50 3.69
N SER A 162 -2.96 -12.52 2.91
CA SER A 162 -1.64 -11.98 3.29
C SER A 162 -1.29 -10.70 2.53
N ILE A 163 -2.26 -10.12 1.82
CA ILE A 163 -2.10 -8.86 1.10
C ILE A 163 -1.90 -7.71 2.09
N PRO A 164 -0.81 -6.93 2.00
CA PRO A 164 -0.66 -5.72 2.78
C PRO A 164 -1.77 -4.72 2.47
N LYS A 165 -2.29 -4.05 3.50
CA LYS A 165 -3.32 -3.03 3.36
C LYS A 165 -2.79 -1.71 3.92
N ILE A 166 -2.94 -0.64 3.16
CA ILE A 166 -2.44 0.68 3.51
C ILE A 166 -3.59 1.67 3.46
N ALA A 167 -3.70 2.52 4.49
CA ALA A 167 -4.68 3.60 4.48
C ALA A 167 -3.99 4.95 4.61
N PHE A 168 -4.52 5.94 3.88
CA PHE A 168 -4.13 7.34 3.93
C PHE A 168 -5.30 8.17 4.44
N GLY A 169 -5.02 9.05 5.42
CA GLY A 169 -6.02 9.92 6.03
C GLY A 169 -6.05 11.32 5.44
N LYS A 170 -6.82 12.19 6.08
CA LYS A 170 -6.87 13.63 5.80
C LYS A 170 -5.61 14.30 6.33
N PHE A 171 -4.96 15.13 5.50
CA PHE A 171 -3.81 15.93 5.91
C PHE A 171 -4.11 16.81 7.13
N ALA A 172 -3.16 16.86 8.06
CA ALA A 172 -3.09 17.84 9.13
C ALA A 172 -1.93 18.80 8.87
N ARG A 173 -2.08 20.07 9.29
CA ARG A 173 -0.99 21.04 9.27
C ARG A 173 -0.57 21.32 10.70
N GLU A 174 0.67 21.01 11.02
CA GLU A 174 1.25 21.20 12.34
C GLU A 174 2.65 21.81 12.20
N ASN A 175 2.93 22.91 12.90
CA ASN A 175 4.27 23.51 12.96
C ASN A 175 4.99 23.65 11.60
N GLN A 176 4.28 24.14 10.57
CA GLN A 176 4.75 24.27 9.18
C GLN A 176 4.90 22.97 8.40
N GLN A 177 4.64 21.82 9.02
CA GLN A 177 4.62 20.53 8.36
C GLN A 177 3.21 20.16 7.86
N ILE A 178 3.17 19.39 6.79
CA ILE A 178 1.95 18.74 6.28
C ILE A 178 2.07 17.27 6.60
N LEU A 179 1.29 16.83 7.58
CA LEU A 179 1.31 15.46 8.07
C LEU A 179 0.17 14.65 7.45
N LEU A 180 0.50 13.49 6.89
CA LEU A 180 -0.44 12.53 6.32
C LEU A 180 -0.62 11.36 7.30
N PRO A 181 -1.81 11.17 7.90
CA PRO A 181 -2.09 9.96 8.64
C PRO A 181 -1.94 8.73 7.74
N PHE A 182 -1.18 7.78 8.20
CA PHE A 182 -0.78 6.58 7.47
C PHE A 182 -1.00 5.34 8.34
N SER A 183 -1.56 4.31 7.75
CA SER A 183 -1.72 3.00 8.39
C SER A 183 -1.21 1.92 7.47
N VAL A 184 -0.45 0.98 8.00
CA VAL A 184 0.02 -0.21 7.30
C VAL A 184 -0.30 -1.46 8.12
N GLU A 185 -1.09 -2.35 7.53
CA GLU A 185 -1.50 -3.62 8.13
C GLU A 185 -0.94 -4.78 7.33
N VAL A 186 -0.22 -5.68 8.00
CA VAL A 186 0.53 -6.78 7.40
C VAL A 186 0.33 -8.09 8.17
N HIS A 187 0.61 -9.21 7.50
CA HIS A 187 0.54 -10.54 8.09
C HIS A 187 1.82 -10.84 8.90
N HIS A 188 1.67 -11.14 10.20
CA HIS A 188 2.80 -11.26 11.13
C HIS A 188 3.72 -12.46 10.84
N ALA A 189 3.20 -13.52 10.25
CA ALA A 189 4.05 -14.63 9.82
C ALA A 189 5.05 -14.21 8.71
N LEU A 190 4.71 -13.22 7.90
CA LEU A 190 5.55 -12.78 6.78
C LEU A 190 6.44 -11.58 7.13
N MET A 191 5.98 -10.70 8.01
CA MET A 191 6.62 -9.43 8.36
C MET A 191 6.53 -9.14 9.85
N ASP A 192 7.42 -8.29 10.32
CA ASP A 192 7.46 -7.81 11.71
C ASP A 192 7.64 -6.30 11.77
N GLY A 193 7.69 -5.76 12.99
CA GLY A 193 7.87 -4.33 13.22
C GLY A 193 9.15 -3.76 12.61
N LEU A 194 10.25 -4.54 12.57
CA LEU A 194 11.50 -4.12 11.92
C LEU A 194 11.32 -3.95 10.41
N THR A 195 10.60 -4.88 9.76
CA THR A 195 10.30 -4.82 8.33
C THR A 195 9.43 -3.61 8.00
N VAL A 196 8.39 -3.37 8.80
CA VAL A 196 7.52 -2.19 8.64
C VAL A 196 8.29 -0.90 8.92
N GLY A 197 9.17 -0.88 9.92
CA GLY A 197 10.04 0.27 10.21
C GLY A 197 10.94 0.62 9.03
N ARG A 198 11.59 -0.38 8.42
CA ARG A 198 12.41 -0.17 7.20
C ARG A 198 11.59 0.38 6.04
N TYR A 199 10.37 -0.12 5.87
CA TYR A 199 9.46 0.38 4.84
C TYR A 199 9.09 1.86 5.08
N LEU A 200 8.75 2.22 6.31
CA LEU A 200 8.42 3.60 6.67
C LEU A 200 9.62 4.53 6.48
N SER A 201 10.80 4.15 6.97
CA SER A 201 12.02 4.94 6.77
C SER A 201 12.31 5.16 5.29
N ARG A 202 12.16 4.11 4.47
CA ARG A 202 12.39 4.23 3.03
C ARG A 202 11.36 5.14 2.34
N LEU A 203 10.11 5.05 2.74
CA LEU A 203 9.05 5.94 2.24
C LEU A 203 9.33 7.39 2.63
N GLU A 204 9.70 7.65 3.88
CA GLU A 204 10.03 8.99 4.37
C GLU A 204 11.25 9.58 3.64
N GLU A 205 12.33 8.81 3.43
CA GLU A 205 13.49 9.24 2.61
C GLU A 205 13.06 9.72 1.22
N MET A 206 12.20 8.97 0.54
CA MET A 206 11.70 9.34 -0.79
C MET A 206 10.84 10.60 -0.76
N LEU A 207 10.09 10.82 0.31
CA LEU A 207 9.21 11.98 0.46
C LEU A 207 9.95 13.25 0.86
N LEU A 208 11.16 13.12 1.43
CA LEU A 208 12.06 14.27 1.69
C LEU A 208 12.70 14.83 0.40
N GLU A 209 12.98 13.97 -0.56
CA GLU A 209 13.60 14.33 -1.84
C GLU A 209 12.82 13.75 -3.02
N PRO A 210 11.52 14.07 -3.18
CA PRO A 210 10.65 13.42 -4.16
C PRO A 210 11.08 13.71 -5.62
N GLU A 211 11.80 14.81 -5.86
CA GLU A 211 12.34 15.22 -7.16
C GLU A 211 13.34 14.21 -7.76
N VAL A 212 13.98 13.40 -6.93
CA VAL A 212 14.93 12.36 -7.36
C VAL A 212 14.23 11.22 -8.09
N TYR A 213 12.93 11.05 -7.84
CA TYR A 213 12.11 9.94 -8.34
C TYR A 213 11.09 10.35 -9.39
N TRP A 214 11.16 11.59 -9.84
CA TRP A 214 10.14 12.20 -10.72
C TRP A 214 10.47 12.02 -12.20
#